data_b9c2b51b90c750297e7185c54263506a
#
_entry.id   b9c2b51b90c750297e7185c54263506a
#
_cell.length_a   1.000
_cell.length_b   1.000
_cell.length_c   1.000
_cell.angle_alpha   90.00
_cell.angle_beta   90.00
_cell.angle_gamma   90.00
#
_symmetry.space_group_name_H-M   'P 1'
#
loop_
_entity.id
_entity.type
_entity.pdbx_description
1 polymer ?
#
loop_
_entity_poly.entity_id
_entity_poly.type
_entity_poly.pdbx_seq_one_letter_code
_entity_poly.pdbx_strand_id
1 'polypeptide(L)'
;TGMRIGVVKQLTGEGYQPGVQARFEESVQLLVDAGASVVEVDCPNFRFALAAYYLILPSEASSNLARFDAMRYGLRVLPDGVDDPSAEQVMAATREVGFGAEVKRRIILGTYALSSGYYDAYYGQAQKVRRLIADDFSRAFEVADVLVSPTAPTTAFKIGEKLDDPLAMYLNDVATIPANLAGIPGMSLPSGVADEDGLPTGFQILAPATQDQRLYAVGSALERELASRWGGHLLDRVPELATTGVEVTK
;
A
#
# COMPACT_ATOMS: atom_id res chain seq x y z
N THR A 1 2.08 21.24 -18.43
CA THR A 1 3.18 21.39 -19.41
C THR A 1 4.49 21.63 -18.65
N GLY A 2 5.58 20.94 -19.04
CA GLY A 2 6.91 21.12 -18.47
C GLY A 2 7.18 20.42 -17.12
N MET A 3 6.31 19.54 -16.66
CA MET A 3 6.51 18.78 -15.43
C MET A 3 7.52 17.63 -15.66
N ARG A 4 8.44 17.46 -14.73
CA ARG A 4 9.43 16.38 -14.74
C ARG A 4 8.88 15.19 -13.97
N ILE A 5 8.72 14.06 -14.65
CA ILE A 5 8.18 12.82 -14.09
C ILE A 5 9.31 11.83 -13.86
N GLY A 6 9.54 11.44 -12.62
CA GLY A 6 10.54 10.45 -12.26
C GLY A 6 9.96 9.03 -12.31
N VAL A 7 10.48 8.19 -13.17
CA VAL A 7 10.17 6.74 -13.18
C VAL A 7 11.11 6.04 -12.22
N VAL A 8 10.55 5.38 -11.20
CA VAL A 8 11.35 4.72 -10.15
C VAL A 8 11.82 3.36 -10.65
N LYS A 9 13.11 3.21 -10.88
CA LYS A 9 13.74 2.00 -11.42
C LYS A 9 13.42 0.74 -10.64
N GLN A 10 13.39 0.81 -9.32
CA GLN A 10 13.13 -0.34 -8.44
C GLN A 10 11.66 -0.77 -8.38
N LEU A 11 10.74 0.03 -8.93
CA LEU A 11 9.31 -0.22 -8.92
C LEU A 11 8.75 -0.50 -10.33
N THR A 12 9.59 -0.93 -11.25
CA THR A 12 9.22 -1.29 -12.63
C THR A 12 10.06 -2.47 -13.11
N GLY A 13 9.62 -3.15 -14.17
CA GLY A 13 10.38 -4.21 -14.84
C GLY A 13 10.18 -5.60 -14.22
N GLU A 14 11.26 -6.28 -13.86
CA GLU A 14 11.22 -7.66 -13.38
C GLU A 14 10.32 -7.83 -12.15
N GLY A 15 9.46 -8.85 -12.17
CA GLY A 15 8.48 -9.12 -11.11
C GLY A 15 7.12 -8.48 -11.32
N TYR A 16 6.97 -7.63 -12.34
CA TYR A 16 5.68 -7.05 -12.73
C TYR A 16 5.03 -7.86 -13.85
N GLN A 17 3.70 -8.01 -13.77
CA GLN A 17 2.88 -8.65 -14.81
C GLN A 17 2.97 -7.87 -16.11
N PRO A 18 3.12 -8.53 -17.29
CA PRO A 18 3.31 -7.82 -18.55
C PRO A 18 2.24 -6.77 -18.87
N GLY A 19 0.97 -7.07 -18.63
CA GLY A 19 -0.13 -6.13 -18.86
C GLY A 19 -0.09 -4.92 -17.91
N VAL A 20 0.34 -5.12 -16.66
CA VAL A 20 0.55 -4.01 -15.71
C VAL A 20 1.67 -3.10 -16.20
N GLN A 21 2.79 -3.68 -16.64
CA GLN A 21 3.92 -2.92 -17.18
C GLN A 21 3.52 -2.16 -18.46
N ALA A 22 2.81 -2.82 -19.39
CA ALA A 22 2.34 -2.19 -20.63
C ALA A 22 1.41 -0.99 -20.39
N ARG A 23 0.47 -1.11 -19.46
CA ARG A 23 -0.44 0.01 -19.10
C ARG A 23 0.29 1.14 -18.40
N PHE A 24 1.30 0.83 -17.60
CA PHE A 24 2.17 1.83 -16.98
C PHE A 24 2.95 2.62 -18.05
N GLU A 25 3.61 1.93 -18.96
CA GLU A 25 4.39 2.54 -20.04
C GLU A 25 3.50 3.40 -20.98
N GLU A 26 2.30 2.91 -21.34
CA GLU A 26 1.30 3.69 -22.08
C GLU A 26 0.92 4.98 -21.33
N SER A 27 0.67 4.90 -20.03
CA SER A 27 0.33 6.06 -19.20
C SER A 27 1.46 7.09 -19.10
N VAL A 28 2.70 6.62 -19.00
CA VAL A 28 3.89 7.50 -19.03
C VAL A 28 3.98 8.19 -20.39
N GLN A 29 3.77 7.46 -21.51
CA GLN A 29 3.79 8.06 -22.85
C GLN A 29 2.71 9.11 -23.03
N LEU A 30 1.48 8.86 -22.55
CA LEU A 30 0.39 9.84 -22.60
C LEU A 30 0.75 11.15 -21.86
N LEU A 31 1.43 11.04 -20.73
CA LEU A 31 1.91 12.22 -19.99
C LEU A 31 3.03 12.96 -20.75
N VAL A 32 3.90 12.24 -21.48
CA VAL A 32 4.93 12.84 -22.35
C VAL A 32 4.25 13.59 -23.51
N ASP A 33 3.27 12.98 -24.15
CA ASP A 33 2.51 13.60 -25.25
C ASP A 33 1.74 14.85 -24.77
N ALA A 34 1.32 14.86 -23.49
CA ALA A 34 0.73 16.03 -22.83
C ALA A 34 1.77 17.10 -22.40
N GLY A 35 3.06 16.89 -22.70
CA GLY A 35 4.14 17.87 -22.49
C GLY A 35 4.93 17.70 -21.19
N ALA A 36 4.93 16.53 -20.57
CA ALA A 36 5.84 16.19 -19.50
C ALA A 36 7.20 15.71 -20.05
N SER A 37 8.24 15.78 -19.21
CA SER A 37 9.53 15.15 -19.46
C SER A 37 9.75 14.00 -18.48
N VAL A 38 10.39 12.93 -18.93
CA VAL A 38 10.66 11.75 -18.10
C VAL A 38 12.12 11.69 -17.72
N VAL A 39 12.38 11.33 -16.47
CA VAL A 39 13.71 11.01 -15.94
C VAL A 39 13.64 9.70 -15.17
N GLU A 40 14.60 8.81 -15.38
CA GLU A 40 14.76 7.63 -14.54
C GLU A 40 15.39 8.02 -13.19
N VAL A 41 14.84 7.55 -12.09
CA VAL A 41 15.37 7.81 -10.74
C VAL A 41 15.73 6.50 -10.04
N ASP A 42 16.84 6.52 -9.32
CA ASP A 42 17.36 5.37 -8.59
C ASP A 42 17.11 5.53 -7.08
N CYS A 43 16.38 4.59 -6.50
CA CYS A 43 16.01 4.54 -5.09
C CYS A 43 16.50 3.22 -4.45
N PRO A 44 17.81 3.02 -4.27
CA PRO A 44 18.42 1.72 -3.97
C PRO A 44 17.98 1.12 -2.63
N ASN A 45 17.51 1.94 -1.68
CA ASN A 45 17.07 1.47 -0.38
C ASN A 45 15.63 0.93 -0.39
N PHE A 46 14.86 1.10 -1.48
CA PHE A 46 13.51 0.54 -1.60
C PHE A 46 13.47 -0.98 -1.48
N ARG A 47 14.54 -1.67 -1.88
CA ARG A 47 14.68 -3.13 -1.67
C ARG A 47 14.54 -3.59 -0.22
N PHE A 48 14.73 -2.69 0.75
CA PHE A 48 14.59 -2.98 2.18
C PHE A 48 13.22 -2.55 2.75
N ALA A 49 12.38 -1.92 1.94
CA ALA A 49 11.14 -1.30 2.41
C ALA A 49 10.18 -2.32 3.04
N LEU A 50 10.01 -3.48 2.40
CA LEU A 50 9.14 -4.56 2.90
C LEU A 50 9.60 -5.03 4.29
N ALA A 51 10.88 -5.31 4.46
CA ALA A 51 11.43 -5.76 5.74
C ALA A 51 11.30 -4.69 6.84
N ALA A 52 11.59 -3.42 6.52
CA ALA A 52 11.44 -2.32 7.46
C ALA A 52 9.97 -2.11 7.87
N TYR A 53 9.04 -2.20 6.93
CA TYR A 53 7.61 -2.11 7.18
C TYR A 53 7.13 -3.19 8.16
N TYR A 54 7.55 -4.45 7.96
CA TYR A 54 7.15 -5.56 8.84
C TYR A 54 7.75 -5.51 10.25
N LEU A 55 8.76 -4.70 10.47
CA LEU A 55 9.27 -4.41 11.81
C LEU A 55 8.60 -3.19 12.44
N ILE A 56 8.35 -2.14 11.67
CA ILE A 56 7.78 -0.89 12.18
C ILE A 56 6.27 -1.02 12.42
N LEU A 57 5.50 -1.44 11.40
CA LEU A 57 4.05 -1.47 11.51
C LEU A 57 3.53 -2.37 12.65
N PRO A 58 3.97 -3.63 12.80
CA PRO A 58 3.52 -4.46 13.91
C PRO A 58 3.90 -3.87 15.27
N SER A 59 5.09 -3.27 15.38
CA SER A 59 5.55 -2.62 16.62
C SER A 59 4.63 -1.46 17.00
N GLU A 60 4.34 -0.57 16.07
CA GLU A 60 3.44 0.57 16.32
C GLU A 60 1.98 0.12 16.50
N ALA A 61 1.51 -0.87 15.75
CA ALA A 61 0.18 -1.44 15.92
C ALA A 61 0.00 -2.08 17.30
N SER A 62 0.98 -2.85 17.77
CA SER A 62 0.97 -3.43 19.12
C SER A 62 0.82 -2.36 20.18
N SER A 63 1.62 -1.30 20.11
CA SER A 63 1.56 -0.17 21.05
C SER A 63 0.24 0.61 20.95
N ASN A 64 -0.21 0.94 19.75
CA ASN A 64 -1.43 1.72 19.54
C ASN A 64 -2.69 0.95 19.94
N LEU A 65 -2.77 -0.34 19.65
CA LEU A 65 -3.94 -1.17 19.95
C LEU A 65 -4.01 -1.59 21.43
N ALA A 66 -2.96 -1.36 22.20
CA ALA A 66 -2.97 -1.57 23.66
C ALA A 66 -4.03 -0.71 24.39
N ARG A 67 -4.45 0.43 23.79
CA ARG A 67 -5.50 1.31 24.33
C ARG A 67 -6.90 0.70 24.38
N PHE A 68 -7.16 -0.35 23.61
CA PHE A 68 -8.46 -1.03 23.60
C PHE A 68 -8.52 -2.06 24.73
N ASP A 69 -8.92 -1.59 25.90
CA ASP A 69 -8.95 -2.31 27.17
C ASP A 69 -10.35 -2.81 27.57
N ALA A 70 -11.37 -2.56 26.73
CA ALA A 70 -12.79 -2.88 26.98
C ALA A 70 -13.45 -2.09 28.13
N MET A 71 -12.80 -1.09 28.67
CA MET A 71 -13.31 -0.38 29.87
C MET A 71 -14.06 0.91 29.52
N ARG A 72 -13.58 1.71 28.55
CA ARG A 72 -14.07 3.07 28.31
C ARG A 72 -14.94 3.20 27.07
N TYR A 73 -14.66 2.44 26.02
CA TYR A 73 -15.38 2.53 24.74
C TYR A 73 -15.17 1.29 23.88
N GLY A 74 -16.02 1.12 22.89
CA GLY A 74 -15.97 0.03 21.95
C GLY A 74 -16.63 -1.26 22.46
N LEU A 75 -16.25 -2.36 21.85
CA LEU A 75 -16.74 -3.69 22.22
C LEU A 75 -16.29 -4.05 23.65
N ARG A 76 -17.20 -4.65 24.41
CA ARG A 76 -16.90 -5.25 25.71
C ARG A 76 -17.54 -6.64 25.78
N VAL A 77 -16.71 -7.65 25.97
CA VAL A 77 -17.13 -9.06 26.12
C VAL A 77 -16.68 -9.56 27.48
N LEU A 78 -17.59 -10.17 28.21
CA LEU A 78 -17.28 -10.84 29.47
C LEU A 78 -16.81 -12.27 29.17
N PRO A 79 -15.84 -12.80 29.93
CA PRO A 79 -15.44 -14.20 29.81
C PRO A 79 -16.53 -15.13 30.27
N ASP A 80 -16.75 -16.22 29.54
CA ASP A 80 -17.76 -17.22 29.89
C ASP A 80 -17.43 -17.94 31.20
N GLY A 81 -18.48 -18.16 32.03
CA GLY A 81 -18.38 -18.95 33.25
C GLY A 81 -17.59 -18.27 34.40
N VAL A 82 -17.39 -16.96 34.36
CA VAL A 82 -16.73 -16.18 35.40
C VAL A 82 -17.71 -15.14 35.97
N ASP A 83 -18.15 -15.31 37.20
CA ASP A 83 -19.18 -14.44 37.83
C ASP A 83 -18.68 -13.02 38.12
N ASP A 84 -17.42 -12.86 38.52
CA ASP A 84 -16.80 -11.57 38.82
C ASP A 84 -15.41 -11.46 38.14
N PRO A 85 -15.39 -11.19 36.82
CA PRO A 85 -14.17 -11.17 36.05
C PRO A 85 -13.32 -9.94 36.37
N SER A 86 -12.02 -10.15 36.53
CA SER A 86 -11.05 -9.06 36.61
C SER A 86 -11.03 -8.24 35.32
N ALA A 87 -10.52 -6.99 35.38
CA ALA A 87 -10.33 -6.14 34.23
C ALA A 87 -9.45 -6.81 33.15
N GLU A 88 -8.43 -7.56 33.56
CA GLU A 88 -7.55 -8.30 32.66
C GLU A 88 -8.31 -9.41 31.90
N GLN A 89 -9.17 -10.15 32.59
CA GLN A 89 -9.98 -11.20 31.98
C GLN A 89 -10.99 -10.62 30.98
N VAL A 90 -11.64 -9.50 31.32
CA VAL A 90 -12.55 -8.79 30.42
C VAL A 90 -11.81 -8.27 29.18
N MET A 91 -10.64 -7.67 29.39
CA MET A 91 -9.79 -7.21 28.29
C MET A 91 -9.35 -8.37 27.38
N ALA A 92 -8.91 -9.49 27.95
CA ALA A 92 -8.51 -10.67 27.20
C ALA A 92 -9.66 -11.24 26.35
N ALA A 93 -10.83 -11.49 26.93
CA ALA A 93 -12.01 -11.98 26.22
C ALA A 93 -12.45 -11.03 25.10
N THR A 94 -12.46 -9.71 25.38
CA THR A 94 -12.83 -8.71 24.40
C THR A 94 -11.86 -8.66 23.23
N ARG A 95 -10.56 -8.71 23.48
CA ARG A 95 -9.51 -8.69 22.44
C ARG A 95 -9.51 -9.97 21.62
N GLU A 96 -9.82 -11.11 22.24
CA GLU A 96 -9.97 -12.40 21.56
C GLU A 96 -11.07 -12.38 20.50
N VAL A 97 -12.22 -11.84 20.85
CA VAL A 97 -13.38 -11.76 19.94
C VAL A 97 -13.27 -10.59 18.98
N GLY A 98 -12.78 -9.42 19.45
CA GLY A 98 -12.80 -8.17 18.72
C GLY A 98 -11.68 -8.01 17.67
N PHE A 99 -10.54 -8.67 17.85
CA PHE A 99 -9.44 -8.60 16.89
C PHE A 99 -9.41 -9.82 15.96
N GLY A 100 -9.36 -9.55 14.65
CA GLY A 100 -9.16 -10.60 13.64
C GLY A 100 -7.79 -11.27 13.75
N ALA A 101 -7.64 -12.43 13.13
CA ALA A 101 -6.43 -13.26 13.21
C ALA A 101 -5.15 -12.51 12.78
N GLU A 102 -5.22 -11.73 11.69
CA GLU A 102 -4.06 -10.93 11.21
C GLU A 102 -3.66 -9.83 12.20
N VAL A 103 -4.62 -9.13 12.78
CA VAL A 103 -4.35 -8.11 13.81
C VAL A 103 -3.66 -8.73 15.03
N LYS A 104 -4.14 -9.88 15.49
CA LYS A 104 -3.52 -10.63 16.60
C LYS A 104 -2.08 -11.02 16.26
N ARG A 105 -1.82 -11.53 15.05
CA ARG A 105 -0.47 -11.86 14.55
C ARG A 105 0.45 -10.64 14.63
N ARG A 106 0.02 -9.48 14.11
CA ARG A 106 0.79 -8.24 14.12
C ARG A 106 1.07 -7.73 15.54
N ILE A 107 0.11 -7.83 16.44
CA ILE A 107 0.31 -7.48 17.87
C ILE A 107 1.41 -8.36 18.50
N ILE A 108 1.37 -9.67 18.26
CA ILE A 108 2.37 -10.60 18.81
C ILE A 108 3.77 -10.30 18.25
N LEU A 109 3.87 -10.14 16.92
CA LEU A 109 5.15 -9.80 16.26
C LEU A 109 5.71 -8.46 16.75
N GLY A 110 4.84 -7.45 16.89
CA GLY A 110 5.24 -6.13 17.40
C GLY A 110 5.69 -6.14 18.84
N THR A 111 4.99 -6.88 19.69
CA THR A 111 5.37 -7.06 21.09
C THR A 111 6.75 -7.73 21.21
N TYR A 112 7.00 -8.74 20.37
CA TYR A 112 8.31 -9.40 20.31
C TYR A 112 9.41 -8.43 19.85
N ALA A 113 9.19 -7.70 18.75
CA ALA A 113 10.16 -6.75 18.21
C ALA A 113 10.49 -5.60 19.18
N LEU A 114 9.55 -5.21 20.06
CA LEU A 114 9.73 -4.18 21.07
C LEU A 114 10.27 -4.71 22.42
N SER A 115 10.41 -6.02 22.58
CA SER A 115 10.86 -6.60 23.84
C SER A 115 12.34 -6.31 24.12
N SER A 116 12.72 -6.41 25.40
CA SER A 116 14.08 -6.15 25.86
C SER A 116 15.10 -7.02 25.13
N GLY A 117 16.17 -6.40 24.64
CA GLY A 117 17.23 -7.05 23.85
C GLY A 117 16.95 -7.11 22.32
N TYR A 118 15.73 -6.90 21.88
CA TYR A 118 15.37 -6.91 20.45
C TYR A 118 15.06 -5.53 19.87
N TYR A 119 14.68 -4.57 20.71
CA TYR A 119 14.30 -3.22 20.29
C TYR A 119 15.33 -2.56 19.37
N ASP A 120 16.60 -2.49 19.81
CA ASP A 120 17.67 -1.85 19.02
C ASP A 120 18.04 -2.66 17.77
N ALA A 121 17.98 -4.00 17.87
CA ALA A 121 18.33 -4.89 16.77
C ALA A 121 17.29 -4.88 15.65
N TYR A 122 16.01 -4.74 15.96
CA TYR A 122 14.92 -4.79 14.99
C TYR A 122 14.29 -3.42 14.75
N TYR A 123 13.55 -2.88 15.71
CA TYR A 123 12.83 -1.63 15.52
C TYR A 123 13.77 -0.44 15.27
N GLY A 124 14.82 -0.32 16.06
CA GLY A 124 15.83 0.72 15.88
C GLY A 124 16.53 0.67 14.53
N GLN A 125 16.86 -0.51 14.03
CA GLN A 125 17.44 -0.67 12.68
C GLN A 125 16.43 -0.36 11.59
N ALA A 126 15.18 -0.81 11.72
CA ALA A 126 14.13 -0.50 10.76
C ALA A 126 13.87 1.01 10.64
N GLN A 127 13.94 1.76 11.75
CA GLN A 127 13.83 3.22 11.73
C GLN A 127 15.00 3.89 10.97
N LYS A 128 16.22 3.34 11.07
CA LYS A 128 17.36 3.84 10.27
C LYS A 128 17.16 3.56 8.78
N VAL A 129 16.67 2.37 8.41
CA VAL A 129 16.33 2.03 7.01
C VAL A 129 15.21 2.94 6.50
N ARG A 130 14.17 3.19 7.30
CA ARG A 130 13.11 4.16 6.98
C ARG A 130 13.69 5.53 6.61
N ARG A 131 14.69 6.01 7.36
CA ARG A 131 15.37 7.28 7.05
C ARG A 131 16.08 7.23 5.72
N LEU A 132 16.79 6.13 5.39
CA LEU A 132 17.47 5.98 4.10
C LEU A 132 16.48 5.98 2.92
N ILE A 133 15.29 5.37 3.10
CA ILE A 133 14.21 5.42 2.11
C ILE A 133 13.70 6.85 1.92
N ALA A 134 13.50 7.60 3.00
CA ALA A 134 13.11 9.01 2.90
C ALA A 134 14.18 9.88 2.21
N ASP A 135 15.47 9.58 2.43
CA ASP A 135 16.57 10.25 1.75
C ASP A 135 16.64 9.90 0.26
N ASP A 136 16.28 8.66 -0.15
CA ASP A 136 16.12 8.31 -1.58
C ASP A 136 15.06 9.17 -2.24
N PHE A 137 13.87 9.32 -1.63
CA PHE A 137 12.82 10.21 -2.13
C PHE A 137 13.30 11.65 -2.23
N SER A 138 14.00 12.15 -1.21
CA SER A 138 14.49 13.53 -1.22
C SER A 138 15.39 13.78 -2.42
N ARG A 139 16.34 12.88 -2.71
CA ARG A 139 17.22 12.97 -3.89
C ARG A 139 16.44 12.85 -5.22
N ALA A 140 15.47 11.93 -5.28
CA ALA A 140 14.64 11.78 -6.48
C ALA A 140 13.84 13.05 -6.80
N PHE A 141 13.35 13.75 -5.78
CA PHE A 141 12.61 15.00 -5.95
C PHE A 141 13.48 16.22 -6.28
N GLU A 142 14.80 16.14 -6.22
CA GLU A 142 15.68 17.19 -6.75
C GLU A 142 15.62 17.26 -8.29
N VAL A 143 15.41 16.10 -8.93
CA VAL A 143 15.43 15.99 -10.41
C VAL A 143 14.03 15.77 -11.00
N ALA A 144 13.03 15.39 -10.20
CA ALA A 144 11.66 15.15 -10.62
C ALA A 144 10.65 15.94 -9.76
N ASP A 145 9.55 16.35 -10.36
CA ASP A 145 8.49 17.09 -9.66
C ASP A 145 7.46 16.14 -9.01
N VAL A 146 7.27 14.96 -9.62
CA VAL A 146 6.53 13.81 -9.09
C VAL A 146 7.24 12.53 -9.48
N LEU A 147 7.00 11.45 -8.72
CA LEU A 147 7.47 10.11 -9.09
C LEU A 147 6.30 9.24 -9.49
N VAL A 148 6.54 8.28 -10.37
CA VAL A 148 5.51 7.37 -10.84
C VAL A 148 5.98 5.91 -10.87
N SER A 149 5.04 5.00 -10.66
CA SER A 149 5.22 3.56 -10.78
C SER A 149 3.87 2.87 -11.05
N PRO A 150 3.83 1.60 -11.42
CA PRO A 150 2.61 0.81 -11.22
C PRO A 150 2.22 0.81 -9.75
N THR A 151 0.92 0.76 -9.43
CA THR A 151 0.44 0.73 -8.04
C THR A 151 0.70 -0.64 -7.38
N ALA A 152 0.55 -1.72 -8.15
CA ALA A 152 0.78 -3.08 -7.70
C ALA A 152 1.50 -3.88 -8.80
N PRO A 153 2.26 -4.93 -8.45
CA PRO A 153 2.99 -5.73 -9.43
C PRO A 153 2.09 -6.55 -10.36
N THR A 154 0.90 -6.91 -9.90
CA THR A 154 -0.04 -7.75 -10.64
C THR A 154 -1.45 -7.15 -10.59
N THR A 155 -2.32 -7.64 -11.45
CA THR A 155 -3.77 -7.47 -11.32
C THR A 155 -4.30 -8.22 -10.11
N ALA A 156 -5.62 -8.15 -9.85
CA ALA A 156 -6.24 -8.87 -8.75
C ALA A 156 -6.05 -10.38 -8.91
N PHE A 157 -5.61 -11.05 -7.85
CA PHE A 157 -5.55 -12.51 -7.76
C PHE A 157 -6.89 -13.12 -7.35
N LYS A 158 -7.09 -14.43 -7.57
CA LYS A 158 -8.34 -15.11 -7.23
C LYS A 158 -8.56 -15.18 -5.73
N ILE A 159 -9.84 -15.14 -5.32
CA ILE A 159 -10.20 -15.28 -3.91
C ILE A 159 -9.65 -16.61 -3.38
N GLY A 160 -8.88 -16.54 -2.30
CA GLY A 160 -8.25 -17.70 -1.65
C GLY A 160 -6.88 -18.12 -2.20
N GLU A 161 -6.42 -17.55 -3.32
CA GLU A 161 -5.19 -18.00 -4.00
C GLU A 161 -3.90 -17.81 -3.17
N LYS A 162 -3.87 -16.80 -2.29
CA LYS A 162 -2.67 -16.46 -1.50
C LYS A 162 -2.82 -16.69 0.01
N LEU A 163 -3.83 -17.45 0.44
CA LEU A 163 -4.09 -17.65 1.88
C LEU A 163 -2.98 -18.41 2.58
N ASP A 164 -2.34 -19.35 1.88
CA ASP A 164 -1.32 -20.24 2.44
C ASP A 164 0.11 -19.69 2.32
N ASP A 165 0.29 -18.56 1.61
CA ASP A 165 1.58 -17.89 1.44
C ASP A 165 1.50 -16.40 1.81
N PRO A 166 1.71 -16.07 3.10
CA PRO A 166 1.71 -14.67 3.55
C PRO A 166 2.74 -13.79 2.83
N LEU A 167 3.90 -14.35 2.42
CA LEU A 167 4.94 -13.59 1.74
C LEU A 167 4.50 -13.18 0.33
N ALA A 168 3.84 -14.08 -0.41
CA ALA A 168 3.26 -13.77 -1.72
C ALA A 168 2.16 -12.71 -1.63
N MET A 169 1.38 -12.69 -0.54
CA MET A 169 0.42 -11.63 -0.26
C MET A 169 1.13 -10.28 -0.04
N TYR A 170 2.20 -10.28 0.74
CA TYR A 170 2.92 -9.06 1.12
C TYR A 170 3.68 -8.42 -0.04
N LEU A 171 4.11 -9.19 -1.04
CA LEU A 171 4.78 -8.67 -2.24
C LEU A 171 3.85 -7.79 -3.10
N ASN A 172 2.53 -7.88 -2.94
CA ASN A 172 1.61 -6.98 -3.64
C ASN A 172 1.77 -5.50 -3.22
N ASP A 173 2.29 -5.24 -2.03
CA ASP A 173 2.41 -3.89 -1.47
C ASP A 173 3.78 -3.25 -1.74
N VAL A 174 4.66 -3.91 -2.50
CA VAL A 174 6.06 -3.48 -2.70
C VAL A 174 6.16 -2.05 -3.24
N ALA A 175 5.23 -1.63 -4.11
CA ALA A 175 5.25 -0.31 -4.71
C ALA A 175 4.70 0.80 -3.78
N THR A 176 3.83 0.46 -2.81
CA THR A 176 3.16 1.43 -1.95
C THR A 176 3.85 1.63 -0.60
N ILE A 177 4.56 0.61 -0.10
CA ILE A 177 5.26 0.63 1.18
C ILE A 177 6.28 1.77 1.29
N PRO A 178 7.15 2.07 0.29
CA PRO A 178 8.15 3.11 0.43
C PRO A 178 7.56 4.49 0.74
N ALA A 179 6.46 4.86 0.09
CA ALA A 179 5.79 6.14 0.32
C ALA A 179 5.22 6.24 1.74
N ASN A 180 4.64 5.15 2.25
CA ASN A 180 4.14 5.07 3.63
C ASN A 180 5.28 5.21 4.65
N LEU A 181 6.42 4.57 4.43
CA LEU A 181 7.58 4.69 5.31
C LEU A 181 8.17 6.10 5.30
N ALA A 182 8.23 6.76 4.14
CA ALA A 182 8.74 8.11 4.00
C ALA A 182 7.77 9.19 4.50
N GLY A 183 6.46 8.90 4.58
CA GLY A 183 5.44 9.85 4.99
C GLY A 183 5.17 10.92 3.93
N ILE A 184 5.18 10.53 2.65
CA ILE A 184 4.88 11.41 1.51
C ILE A 184 3.50 11.11 0.93
N PRO A 185 2.85 12.09 0.29
CA PRO A 185 1.55 11.87 -0.34
C PRO A 185 1.68 10.99 -1.60
N GLY A 186 0.70 10.11 -1.77
CA GLY A 186 0.57 9.24 -2.93
C GLY A 186 -0.86 9.11 -3.39
N MET A 187 -1.06 8.90 -4.69
CA MET A 187 -2.36 8.67 -5.31
C MET A 187 -2.23 7.53 -6.31
N SER A 188 -3.27 6.71 -6.40
CA SER A 188 -3.43 5.71 -7.45
C SER A 188 -4.66 6.04 -8.27
N LEU A 189 -4.58 5.84 -9.59
CA LEU A 189 -5.71 5.96 -10.50
C LEU A 189 -5.71 4.81 -11.49
N PRO A 190 -6.89 4.44 -12.04
CA PRO A 190 -6.98 3.41 -13.07
C PRO A 190 -6.16 3.81 -14.29
N SER A 191 -5.37 2.86 -14.83
CA SER A 191 -4.53 3.06 -16.02
C SER A 191 -4.96 2.24 -17.23
N GLY A 192 -5.94 1.37 -17.08
CA GLY A 192 -6.45 0.50 -18.11
C GLY A 192 -6.71 -0.91 -17.61
N VAL A 193 -6.74 -1.86 -18.52
CA VAL A 193 -6.86 -3.29 -18.20
C VAL A 193 -5.66 -4.04 -18.78
N ALA A 194 -5.22 -5.07 -18.08
CA ALA A 194 -4.16 -5.96 -18.55
C ALA A 194 -4.69 -6.82 -19.72
N ASP A 195 -3.86 -7.01 -20.75
CA ASP A 195 -4.28 -7.70 -21.97
C ASP A 195 -4.49 -9.21 -21.74
N GLU A 196 -3.76 -9.80 -20.79
CA GLU A 196 -3.77 -11.23 -20.51
C GLU A 196 -4.97 -11.74 -19.72
N ASP A 197 -5.62 -10.88 -18.94
CA ASP A 197 -6.73 -11.29 -18.05
C ASP A 197 -7.92 -10.31 -18.05
N GLY A 198 -7.77 -9.13 -18.68
CA GLY A 198 -8.81 -8.11 -18.74
C GLY A 198 -9.09 -7.41 -17.42
N LEU A 199 -8.25 -7.60 -16.40
CA LEU A 199 -8.43 -7.00 -15.08
C LEU A 199 -7.80 -5.60 -14.98
N PRO A 200 -8.34 -4.73 -14.12
CA PRO A 200 -7.85 -3.35 -13.96
C PRO A 200 -6.42 -3.28 -13.46
N THR A 201 -5.70 -2.28 -13.96
CA THR A 201 -4.35 -1.89 -13.50
C THR A 201 -4.37 -0.49 -12.90
N GLY A 202 -3.39 -0.19 -12.04
CA GLY A 202 -3.26 1.10 -11.37
C GLY A 202 -1.95 1.81 -11.69
N PHE A 203 -2.02 3.13 -11.82
CA PHE A 203 -0.88 4.04 -11.97
C PHE A 203 -0.72 4.83 -10.68
N GLN A 204 0.44 4.73 -10.04
CA GLN A 204 0.77 5.43 -8.81
C GLN A 204 1.52 6.73 -9.11
N ILE A 205 1.13 7.81 -8.44
CA ILE A 205 1.81 9.11 -8.45
C ILE A 205 2.20 9.45 -7.03
N LEU A 206 3.45 9.83 -6.82
CA LEU A 206 4.00 10.27 -5.53
C LEU A 206 4.51 11.70 -5.65
N ALA A 207 4.28 12.51 -4.62
CA ALA A 207 4.75 13.89 -4.59
C ALA A 207 5.56 14.18 -3.31
N PRO A 208 6.37 15.27 -3.28
CA PRO A 208 7.03 15.70 -2.06
C PRO A 208 6.02 15.96 -0.93
N ALA A 209 6.44 15.82 0.31
CA ALA A 209 5.61 16.08 1.49
C ALA A 209 4.89 17.44 1.38
N THR A 210 3.60 17.47 1.71
CA THR A 210 2.73 18.64 1.63
C THR A 210 2.45 19.19 0.21
N GLN A 211 2.83 18.46 -0.85
CA GLN A 211 2.61 18.84 -2.24
C GLN A 211 1.46 18.04 -2.90
N ASP A 212 0.41 17.72 -2.14
CA ASP A 212 -0.74 16.91 -2.57
C ASP A 212 -1.39 17.42 -3.87
N GLN A 213 -1.42 18.75 -4.04
CA GLN A 213 -1.94 19.37 -5.25
C GLN A 213 -1.22 18.96 -6.54
N ARG A 214 0.05 18.52 -6.46
CA ARG A 214 0.76 17.98 -7.64
C ARG A 214 0.18 16.66 -8.08
N LEU A 215 -0.28 15.82 -7.13
CA LEU A 215 -0.94 14.54 -7.44
C LEU A 215 -2.21 14.80 -8.27
N TYR A 216 -3.05 15.72 -7.83
CA TYR A 216 -4.29 16.05 -8.54
C TYR A 216 -4.02 16.67 -9.92
N ALA A 217 -3.01 17.52 -10.04
CA ALA A 217 -2.65 18.14 -11.31
C ALA A 217 -2.20 17.10 -12.35
N VAL A 218 -1.33 16.18 -11.96
CA VAL A 218 -0.85 15.09 -12.85
C VAL A 218 -1.94 14.06 -13.08
N GLY A 219 -2.65 13.65 -12.02
CA GLY A 219 -3.72 12.67 -12.11
C GLY A 219 -4.85 13.13 -13.03
N SER A 220 -5.33 14.36 -12.87
CA SER A 220 -6.36 14.93 -13.74
C SER A 220 -5.91 15.07 -15.21
N ALA A 221 -4.63 15.35 -15.45
CA ALA A 221 -4.08 15.34 -16.81
C ALA A 221 -4.10 13.93 -17.39
N LEU A 222 -3.61 12.93 -16.64
CA LEU A 222 -3.59 11.54 -17.08
C LEU A 222 -5.01 10.98 -17.32
N GLU A 223 -5.97 11.28 -16.42
CA GLU A 223 -7.36 10.84 -16.59
C GLU A 223 -7.98 11.34 -17.90
N ARG A 224 -7.71 12.58 -18.31
CA ARG A 224 -8.19 13.12 -19.58
C ARG A 224 -7.60 12.39 -20.79
N GLU A 225 -6.30 12.12 -20.75
CA GLU A 225 -5.61 11.39 -21.83
C GLU A 225 -6.10 9.94 -21.90
N LEU A 226 -6.24 9.28 -20.76
CA LEU A 226 -6.78 7.92 -20.69
C LEU A 226 -8.24 7.86 -21.14
N ALA A 227 -9.09 8.84 -20.77
CA ALA A 227 -10.47 8.89 -21.23
C ALA A 227 -10.55 9.05 -22.77
N SER A 228 -9.67 9.85 -23.36
CA SER A 228 -9.54 9.96 -24.82
C SER A 228 -9.08 8.64 -25.44
N ARG A 229 -8.04 8.02 -24.87
CA ARG A 229 -7.44 6.77 -25.36
C ARG A 229 -8.40 5.58 -25.29
N TRP A 230 -9.19 5.48 -24.21
CA TRP A 230 -10.09 4.36 -23.95
C TRP A 230 -11.55 4.64 -24.38
N GLY A 231 -11.86 5.81 -24.96
CA GLY A 231 -13.19 6.18 -25.43
C GLY A 231 -14.22 6.39 -24.33
N GLY A 232 -13.79 6.94 -23.18
CA GLY A 232 -14.59 7.23 -22.00
C GLY A 232 -13.81 7.00 -20.71
N HIS A 233 -14.38 7.38 -19.56
CA HIS A 233 -13.73 7.15 -18.28
C HIS A 233 -13.61 5.65 -17.99
N LEU A 234 -12.46 5.22 -17.49
CA LEU A 234 -12.20 3.82 -17.15
C LEU A 234 -13.15 3.33 -16.03
N LEU A 235 -13.56 4.21 -15.13
CA LEU A 235 -14.53 3.91 -14.09
C LEU A 235 -15.94 3.57 -14.62
N ASP A 236 -16.29 4.05 -15.80
CA ASP A 236 -17.58 3.73 -16.45
C ASP A 236 -17.59 2.33 -17.08
N ARG A 237 -16.44 1.66 -17.12
CA ARG A 237 -16.25 0.31 -17.65
C ARG A 237 -16.33 -0.77 -16.58
N VAL A 238 -17.05 -0.52 -15.50
CA VAL A 238 -17.31 -1.57 -14.49
C VAL A 238 -18.00 -2.74 -15.21
N PRO A 239 -17.44 -3.96 -15.19
CA PRO A 239 -18.13 -5.13 -15.72
C PRO A 239 -19.50 -5.22 -15.06
N GLU A 240 -20.56 -5.46 -15.83
CA GLU A 240 -21.83 -5.85 -15.23
C GLU A 240 -21.55 -7.08 -14.36
N LEU A 241 -21.60 -6.91 -13.05
CA LEU A 241 -21.56 -8.03 -12.13
C LEU A 241 -22.74 -8.90 -12.52
N ALA A 242 -22.44 -10.05 -13.14
CA ALA A 242 -23.45 -11.06 -13.36
C ALA A 242 -24.11 -11.30 -11.99
N THR A 243 -25.37 -10.93 -11.86
CA THR A 243 -26.21 -11.19 -10.69
C THR A 243 -26.52 -12.69 -10.66
N THR A 244 -25.48 -13.49 -10.51
CA THR A 244 -25.62 -14.89 -10.11
C THR A 244 -25.88 -14.87 -8.62
N GLY A 245 -27.15 -15.13 -8.24
CA GLY A 245 -27.67 -15.06 -6.90
C GLY A 245 -26.78 -15.72 -5.85
N VAL A 246 -25.95 -14.88 -5.24
CA VAL A 246 -25.40 -15.19 -3.93
C VAL A 246 -26.38 -14.58 -2.94
N GLU A 247 -27.30 -15.41 -2.42
CA GLU A 247 -28.05 -15.06 -1.23
C GLU A 247 -27.06 -14.79 -0.10
N VAL A 248 -26.89 -13.52 0.25
CA VAL A 248 -26.22 -13.13 1.49
C VAL A 248 -27.13 -13.53 2.64
N THR A 249 -26.94 -14.74 3.16
CA THR A 249 -27.52 -15.14 4.45
C THR A 249 -26.98 -14.20 5.52
N LYS A 250 -27.88 -13.46 6.14
CA LYS A 250 -27.63 -12.51 7.25
C LYS A 250 -27.12 -13.23 8.48
#